data_5e04e528e70cc9f208a24f468e8ad1c4
#
_entry.id   5e04e528e70cc9f208a24f468e8ad1c4
#
_cell.length_a   1.000
_cell.length_b   1.000
_cell.length_c   1.000
_cell.angle_alpha   90.00
_cell.angle_beta   90.00
_cell.angle_gamma   90.00
#
_symmetry.space_group_name_H-M   'P 1'
#
loop_
_entity.id
_entity.type
_entity.pdbx_description
1 polymer ?
#
loop_
_entity_poly.entity_id
_entity_poly.type
_entity_poly.pdbx_seq_one_letter_code
_entity_poly.pdbx_strand_id
1 'polypeptide(L)'
;NKVTTVHNAVDPLPNVEQFKKTPRKDKVVTFLGRITMQKGPEYFVEAARRVLQKTKDVRFVMAGSGDMMNQMIHLAAKSGIADKFHFTGFLKGRQVHEMLAESDVYMMPSVSEPFGISPLEAMQVGAPSIISKQSGCAEILTNAIKTDYWDIDAMADAIYAIVKYPAMYKMLREQGI
;
A
#
# COMPACT_ATOMS: atom_id res chain seq x y z
N ASN A 1 37.02 -0.05 -15.67
CA ASN A 1 36.02 -0.88 -15.02
C ASN A 1 34.65 -0.20 -15.18
N LYS A 2 33.72 -0.85 -15.90
CA LYS A 2 32.35 -0.39 -16.00
C LYS A 2 31.57 -1.01 -14.83
N VAL A 3 30.96 -0.20 -13.97
CA VAL A 3 30.02 -0.64 -12.94
C VAL A 3 28.61 -0.42 -13.46
N THR A 4 27.76 -1.43 -13.39
CA THR A 4 26.36 -1.36 -13.79
C THR A 4 25.50 -1.66 -12.56
N THR A 5 24.54 -0.80 -12.27
CA THR A 5 23.56 -1.04 -11.22
C THR A 5 22.49 -2.00 -11.76
N VAL A 6 22.24 -3.08 -11.00
CA VAL A 6 21.14 -4.02 -11.27
C VAL A 6 20.16 -3.91 -10.10
N HIS A 7 18.95 -3.45 -10.39
CA HIS A 7 17.89 -3.36 -9.38
C HIS A 7 17.26 -4.72 -9.10
N ASN A 8 16.67 -4.86 -7.91
CA ASN A 8 15.85 -6.02 -7.60
C ASN A 8 14.63 -6.07 -8.53
N ALA A 9 14.15 -7.26 -8.77
CA ALA A 9 12.96 -7.51 -9.57
C ALA A 9 12.09 -8.56 -8.88
N VAL A 10 10.85 -8.70 -9.35
CA VAL A 10 9.95 -9.80 -8.99
C VAL A 10 9.71 -10.64 -10.24
N ASP A 11 9.60 -11.95 -10.04
CA ASP A 11 9.20 -12.83 -11.12
C ASP A 11 7.77 -12.50 -11.57
N PRO A 12 7.49 -12.51 -12.88
CA PRO A 12 6.13 -12.35 -13.37
C PRO A 12 5.20 -13.40 -12.75
N LEU A 13 4.07 -12.97 -12.21
CA LEU A 13 3.08 -13.88 -11.65
C LEU A 13 2.41 -14.69 -12.79
N PRO A 14 2.54 -16.01 -12.78
CA PRO A 14 1.80 -16.84 -13.73
C PRO A 14 0.29 -16.73 -13.44
N ASN A 15 -0.50 -16.58 -14.49
CA ASN A 15 -1.96 -16.54 -14.40
C ASN A 15 -2.51 -15.44 -13.46
N VAL A 16 -2.03 -14.20 -13.59
CA VAL A 16 -2.53 -13.03 -12.82
C VAL A 16 -4.05 -12.93 -12.88
N GLU A 17 -4.67 -13.34 -13.98
CA GLU A 17 -6.12 -13.33 -14.20
C GLU A 17 -6.92 -14.16 -13.19
N GLN A 18 -6.29 -15.10 -12.49
CA GLN A 18 -6.96 -15.86 -11.41
C GLN A 18 -7.22 -15.02 -10.16
N PHE A 19 -6.47 -13.93 -9.97
CA PHE A 19 -6.62 -13.01 -8.86
C PHE A 19 -7.63 -11.92 -9.21
N LYS A 20 -8.92 -12.29 -9.17
CA LYS A 20 -10.01 -11.36 -9.49
C LYS A 20 -10.45 -10.62 -8.25
N LYS A 21 -10.63 -9.32 -8.41
CA LYS A 21 -11.18 -8.46 -7.38
C LYS A 21 -12.66 -8.72 -7.17
N THR A 22 -13.06 -8.90 -5.92
CA THR A 22 -14.46 -9.06 -5.56
C THR A 22 -15.18 -7.71 -5.62
N PRO A 23 -16.32 -7.59 -6.35
CA PRO A 23 -17.11 -6.36 -6.33
C PRO A 23 -17.58 -6.04 -4.91
N ARG A 24 -17.33 -4.82 -4.45
CA ARG A 24 -17.76 -4.34 -3.14
C ARG A 24 -17.99 -2.83 -3.14
N LYS A 25 -18.75 -2.35 -2.15
CA LYS A 25 -19.03 -0.94 -1.98
C LYS A 25 -17.80 -0.18 -1.48
N ASP A 26 -17.17 -0.71 -0.41
CA ASP A 26 -16.05 -0.05 0.23
C ASP A 26 -14.76 -0.29 -0.57
N LYS A 27 -13.97 0.76 -0.76
CA LYS A 27 -12.63 0.69 -1.32
C LYS A 27 -11.64 0.18 -0.28
N VAL A 28 -10.60 -0.52 -0.70
CA VAL A 28 -9.59 -1.09 0.20
C VAL A 28 -8.22 -0.49 -0.06
N VAL A 29 -7.63 0.03 1.00
CA VAL A 29 -6.25 0.54 1.03
C VAL A 29 -5.42 -0.41 1.88
N THR A 30 -4.30 -0.88 1.34
CA THR A 30 -3.50 -1.95 1.96
C THR A 30 -2.07 -1.49 2.24
N PHE A 31 -1.60 -1.79 3.45
CA PHE A 31 -0.21 -1.81 3.86
C PHE A 31 0.25 -3.27 3.96
N LEU A 32 1.41 -3.59 3.40
CA LEU A 32 2.03 -4.91 3.51
C LEU A 32 3.49 -4.80 3.90
N GLY A 33 3.89 -5.44 5.00
CA GLY A 33 5.26 -5.49 5.42
C GLY A 33 5.46 -5.80 6.89
N ARG A 34 6.70 -5.73 7.35
CA ARG A 34 6.98 -5.80 8.79
C ARG A 34 6.38 -4.58 9.49
N ILE A 35 5.69 -4.80 10.59
CA ILE A 35 5.07 -3.73 11.39
C ILE A 35 6.12 -3.18 12.36
N THR A 36 7.06 -2.40 11.83
CA THR A 36 8.21 -1.82 12.54
C THR A 36 8.36 -0.35 12.16
N MET A 37 9.08 0.43 12.97
CA MET A 37 9.31 1.86 12.73
C MET A 37 9.87 2.14 11.32
N GLN A 38 10.75 1.29 10.83
CA GLN A 38 11.35 1.43 9.49
C GLN A 38 10.30 1.45 8.36
N LYS A 39 9.20 0.71 8.53
CA LYS A 39 8.13 0.60 7.54
C LYS A 39 7.05 1.69 7.68
N GLY A 40 7.09 2.48 8.76
CA GLY A 40 6.21 3.62 8.97
C GLY A 40 4.72 3.28 9.11
N PRO A 41 4.33 2.24 9.87
CA PRO A 41 2.93 1.85 9.98
C PRO A 41 2.08 2.94 10.64
N GLU A 42 2.65 3.78 11.49
CA GLU A 42 1.98 4.94 12.09
C GLU A 42 1.54 5.97 11.05
N TYR A 43 2.34 6.22 10.01
CA TYR A 43 1.97 7.12 8.92
C TYR A 43 0.78 6.57 8.13
N PHE A 44 0.71 5.25 7.96
CA PHE A 44 -0.44 4.60 7.35
C PHE A 44 -1.73 4.81 8.16
N VAL A 45 -1.68 4.64 9.48
CA VAL A 45 -2.84 4.85 10.36
C VAL A 45 -3.26 6.33 10.37
N GLU A 46 -2.30 7.26 10.42
CA GLU A 46 -2.60 8.69 10.38
C GLU A 46 -3.18 9.14 9.02
N ALA A 47 -2.65 8.64 7.91
CA ALA A 47 -3.22 8.89 6.59
C ALA A 47 -4.65 8.35 6.48
N ALA A 48 -4.89 7.14 7.01
CA ALA A 48 -6.24 6.55 7.08
C ALA A 48 -7.21 7.44 7.85
N ARG A 49 -6.78 7.99 9.00
CA ARG A 49 -7.59 8.92 9.79
C ARG A 49 -7.99 10.15 8.99
N ARG A 50 -7.05 10.73 8.22
CA ARG A 50 -7.33 11.88 7.34
C ARG A 50 -8.29 11.53 6.19
N VAL A 51 -8.10 10.38 5.55
CA VAL A 51 -9.01 9.89 4.50
C VAL A 51 -10.42 9.71 5.03
N LEU A 52 -10.58 9.11 6.21
CA LEU A 52 -11.88 8.84 6.83
C LEU A 52 -12.63 10.09 7.32
N GLN A 53 -11.95 11.24 7.40
CA GLN A 53 -12.60 12.54 7.57
C GLN A 53 -13.31 13.01 6.28
N LYS A 54 -12.80 12.59 5.11
CA LYS A 54 -13.32 12.99 3.79
C LYS A 54 -14.34 12.00 3.21
N THR A 55 -14.20 10.70 3.51
CA THR A 55 -15.07 9.63 3.01
C THR A 55 -15.15 8.46 3.98
N LYS A 56 -16.32 7.80 4.04
CA LYS A 56 -16.55 6.62 4.90
C LYS A 56 -16.52 5.28 4.14
N ASP A 57 -16.54 5.33 2.82
CA ASP A 57 -16.61 4.14 1.96
C ASP A 57 -15.20 3.59 1.64
N VAL A 58 -14.32 3.57 2.66
CA VAL A 58 -12.94 3.07 2.58
C VAL A 58 -12.65 2.21 3.81
N ARG A 59 -11.96 1.10 3.59
CA ARG A 59 -11.41 0.21 4.62
C ARG A 59 -9.89 0.13 4.46
N PHE A 60 -9.21 -0.13 5.55
CA PHE A 60 -7.76 -0.23 5.61
C PHE A 60 -7.34 -1.63 6.06
N VAL A 61 -6.39 -2.21 5.35
CA VAL A 61 -5.81 -3.52 5.69
C VAL A 61 -4.35 -3.32 6.04
N MET A 62 -3.96 -3.76 7.23
CA MET A 62 -2.56 -3.81 7.65
C MET A 62 -2.12 -5.26 7.74
N ALA A 63 -1.33 -5.68 6.77
CA ALA A 63 -0.85 -7.06 6.64
C ALA A 63 0.61 -7.17 7.01
N GLY A 64 0.91 -8.10 7.90
CA GLY A 64 2.25 -8.38 8.39
C GLY A 64 2.29 -8.62 9.89
N SER A 65 3.50 -8.68 10.42
CA SER A 65 3.77 -8.81 11.85
C SER A 65 4.96 -7.96 12.25
N GLY A 66 5.08 -7.62 13.52
CA GLY A 66 6.18 -6.83 14.06
C GLY A 66 5.88 -6.30 15.44
N ASP A 67 6.89 -5.69 16.03
CA ASP A 67 6.85 -5.16 17.39
C ASP A 67 5.87 -3.99 17.59
N MET A 68 5.52 -3.26 16.52
CA MET A 68 4.56 -2.18 16.58
C MET A 68 3.10 -2.59 16.34
N MET A 69 2.79 -3.88 16.12
CA MET A 69 1.42 -4.32 15.82
C MET A 69 0.40 -3.88 16.88
N ASN A 70 0.67 -4.14 18.16
CA ASN A 70 -0.22 -3.75 19.25
C ASN A 70 -0.38 -2.22 19.34
N GLN A 71 0.71 -1.49 19.10
CA GLN A 71 0.68 -0.03 19.07
C GLN A 71 -0.24 0.49 17.95
N MET A 72 -0.20 -0.11 16.76
CA MET A 72 -1.06 0.28 15.63
C MET A 72 -2.53 -0.02 15.90
N ILE A 73 -2.85 -1.16 16.51
CA ILE A 73 -4.21 -1.49 16.95
C ILE A 73 -4.73 -0.43 17.94
N HIS A 74 -3.92 -0.09 18.95
CA HIS A 74 -4.28 0.94 19.92
C HIS A 74 -4.42 2.33 19.28
N LEU A 75 -3.53 2.68 18.33
CA LEU A 75 -3.60 3.97 17.63
C LEU A 75 -4.89 4.08 16.80
N ALA A 76 -5.28 3.03 16.09
CA ALA A 76 -6.52 2.98 15.33
C ALA A 76 -7.74 3.12 16.25
N ALA A 77 -7.74 2.43 17.40
CA ALA A 77 -8.81 2.52 18.40
C ALA A 77 -8.91 3.92 19.03
N LYS A 78 -7.77 4.49 19.46
CA LYS A 78 -7.71 5.85 20.00
C LYS A 78 -8.17 6.91 19.01
N SER A 79 -7.91 6.69 17.74
CA SER A 79 -8.33 7.58 16.64
C SER A 79 -9.79 7.39 16.23
N GLY A 80 -10.52 6.44 16.81
CA GLY A 80 -11.92 6.16 16.52
C GLY A 80 -12.17 5.56 15.13
N ILE A 81 -11.20 4.84 14.59
CA ILE A 81 -11.27 4.26 13.23
C ILE A 81 -11.00 2.75 13.21
N ALA A 82 -10.98 2.09 14.36
CA ALA A 82 -10.69 0.66 14.46
C ALA A 82 -11.67 -0.22 13.66
N ASP A 83 -12.93 0.19 13.55
CA ASP A 83 -13.97 -0.48 12.77
C ASP A 83 -13.71 -0.47 11.26
N LYS A 84 -12.82 0.41 10.80
CA LYS A 84 -12.37 0.53 9.39
C LYS A 84 -11.07 -0.20 9.12
N PHE A 85 -10.41 -0.73 10.14
CA PHE A 85 -9.15 -1.46 10.02
C PHE A 85 -9.35 -2.97 10.10
N HIS A 86 -8.57 -3.69 9.30
CA HIS A 86 -8.38 -5.13 9.38
C HIS A 86 -6.89 -5.44 9.50
N PHE A 87 -6.49 -6.06 10.60
CA PHE A 87 -5.12 -6.51 10.88
C PHE A 87 -5.05 -8.01 10.59
N THR A 88 -4.36 -8.39 9.51
CA THR A 88 -4.36 -9.79 9.06
C THR A 88 -3.37 -10.68 9.80
N GLY A 89 -2.33 -10.09 10.43
CA GLY A 89 -1.15 -10.82 10.80
C GLY A 89 -0.26 -11.14 9.60
N PHE A 90 0.66 -12.08 9.78
CA PHE A 90 1.60 -12.49 8.73
C PHE A 90 0.89 -13.28 7.62
N LEU A 91 1.12 -12.86 6.38
CA LEU A 91 0.66 -13.55 5.16
C LEU A 91 1.85 -14.04 4.36
N LYS A 92 1.68 -15.12 3.59
CA LYS A 92 2.73 -15.67 2.72
C LYS A 92 2.18 -16.26 1.42
N GLY A 93 3.04 -16.24 0.42
CA GLY A 93 2.75 -16.87 -0.87
C GLY A 93 1.45 -16.34 -1.48
N ARG A 94 0.57 -17.24 -1.90
CA ARG A 94 -0.69 -16.92 -2.56
C ARG A 94 -1.59 -15.94 -1.80
N GLN A 95 -1.61 -16.02 -0.46
CA GLN A 95 -2.42 -15.11 0.37
C GLN A 95 -2.04 -13.63 0.18
N VAL A 96 -0.75 -13.35 -0.04
CA VAL A 96 -0.26 -12.00 -0.33
C VAL A 96 -0.87 -11.48 -1.63
N HIS A 97 -0.81 -12.27 -2.70
CA HIS A 97 -1.34 -11.87 -4.00
C HIS A 97 -2.86 -11.72 -4.00
N GLU A 98 -3.58 -12.61 -3.31
CA GLU A 98 -5.03 -12.52 -3.13
C GLU A 98 -5.42 -11.22 -2.41
N MET A 99 -4.73 -10.87 -1.33
CA MET A 99 -4.96 -9.64 -0.60
C MET A 99 -4.63 -8.40 -1.44
N LEU A 100 -3.51 -8.39 -2.16
CA LEU A 100 -3.11 -7.28 -3.01
C LEU A 100 -4.07 -7.11 -4.21
N ALA A 101 -4.55 -8.19 -4.82
CA ALA A 101 -5.54 -8.15 -5.89
C ALA A 101 -6.88 -7.56 -5.44
N GLU A 102 -7.23 -7.74 -4.17
CA GLU A 102 -8.40 -7.14 -3.56
C GLU A 102 -8.22 -5.65 -3.23
N SER A 103 -6.99 -5.13 -3.27
CA SER A 103 -6.68 -3.74 -2.93
C SER A 103 -7.06 -2.77 -4.04
N ASP A 104 -7.62 -1.62 -3.68
CA ASP A 104 -7.81 -0.47 -4.58
C ASP A 104 -6.59 0.45 -4.57
N VAL A 105 -5.85 0.44 -3.47
CA VAL A 105 -4.60 1.19 -3.30
C VAL A 105 -3.66 0.37 -2.43
N TYR A 106 -2.42 0.25 -2.85
CA TYR A 106 -1.32 -0.21 -2.02
C TYR A 106 -0.52 0.99 -1.53
N MET A 107 -0.13 1.02 -0.25
CA MET A 107 0.65 2.12 0.32
C MET A 107 1.85 1.61 1.10
N MET A 108 3.04 2.13 0.78
CA MET A 108 4.30 1.85 1.46
C MET A 108 4.93 3.16 1.99
N PRO A 109 4.60 3.59 3.22
CA PRO A 109 5.09 4.83 3.81
C PRO A 109 6.43 4.63 4.55
N SER A 110 7.33 3.84 4.00
CA SER A 110 8.58 3.47 4.65
C SER A 110 9.48 4.68 4.91
N VAL A 111 9.98 4.79 6.14
CA VAL A 111 10.97 5.79 6.54
C VAL A 111 12.31 5.53 5.86
N SER A 112 12.66 4.25 5.75
CA SER A 112 13.86 3.79 5.06
C SER A 112 13.60 2.41 4.47
N GLU A 113 13.74 2.30 3.16
CA GLU A 113 13.54 1.05 2.43
C GLU A 113 14.63 0.90 1.39
N PRO A 114 15.57 -0.05 1.53
CA PRO A 114 16.66 -0.22 0.58
C PRO A 114 16.19 -0.43 -0.85
N PHE A 115 15.10 -1.16 -1.05
CA PHE A 115 14.46 -1.29 -2.36
C PHE A 115 12.93 -1.27 -2.24
N GLY A 116 12.30 -2.31 -1.65
CA GLY A 116 10.84 -2.47 -1.56
C GLY A 116 10.27 -3.30 -2.71
N ILE A 117 10.11 -4.60 -2.49
CA ILE A 117 9.55 -5.55 -3.47
C ILE A 117 8.02 -5.45 -3.53
N SER A 118 7.38 -5.24 -2.40
CA SER A 118 5.92 -5.28 -2.28
C SER A 118 5.14 -4.29 -3.17
N PRO A 119 5.63 -3.09 -3.52
CA PRO A 119 4.98 -2.27 -4.54
C PRO A 119 4.96 -2.93 -5.93
N LEU A 120 6.02 -3.66 -6.30
CA LEU A 120 6.08 -4.40 -7.56
C LEU A 120 5.04 -5.54 -7.56
N GLU A 121 4.94 -6.29 -6.45
CA GLU A 121 3.93 -7.34 -6.29
C GLU A 121 2.50 -6.77 -6.37
N ALA A 122 2.27 -5.60 -5.75
CA ALA A 122 0.98 -4.91 -5.81
C ALA A 122 0.61 -4.49 -7.24
N MET A 123 1.58 -3.91 -7.97
CA MET A 123 1.37 -3.46 -9.34
C MET A 123 1.14 -4.62 -10.29
N GLN A 124 1.79 -5.77 -10.12
CA GLN A 124 1.54 -6.98 -10.92
C GLN A 124 0.09 -7.45 -10.88
N VAL A 125 -0.60 -7.29 -9.75
CA VAL A 125 -2.03 -7.64 -9.62
C VAL A 125 -2.96 -6.45 -9.87
N GLY A 126 -2.41 -5.33 -10.35
CA GLY A 126 -3.16 -4.15 -10.75
C GLY A 126 -3.61 -3.26 -9.59
N ALA A 127 -2.93 -3.27 -8.46
CA ALA A 127 -3.17 -2.33 -7.36
C ALA A 127 -2.30 -1.07 -7.54
N PRO A 128 -2.90 0.13 -7.77
CA PRO A 128 -2.17 1.39 -7.77
C PRO A 128 -1.36 1.57 -6.50
N SER A 129 -0.11 2.01 -6.63
CA SER A 129 0.82 2.09 -5.51
C SER A 129 1.17 3.53 -5.15
N ILE A 130 1.15 3.83 -3.84
CA ILE A 130 1.68 5.05 -3.23
C ILE A 130 2.90 4.63 -2.42
N ILE A 131 4.05 5.22 -2.71
CA ILE A 131 5.31 4.84 -2.08
C ILE A 131 6.03 6.06 -1.51
N SER A 132 6.85 5.82 -0.50
CA SER A 132 7.72 6.88 0.00
C SER A 132 8.86 7.15 -0.99
N LYS A 133 9.23 8.42 -1.18
CA LYS A 133 10.40 8.84 -1.98
C LYS A 133 11.72 8.28 -1.42
N GLN A 134 11.73 7.92 -0.13
CA GLN A 134 12.89 7.38 0.58
C GLN A 134 13.07 5.86 0.40
N SER A 135 12.33 5.25 -0.52
CA SER A 135 12.48 3.85 -0.90
C SER A 135 13.25 3.70 -2.21
N GLY A 136 14.12 2.68 -2.28
CA GLY A 136 14.94 2.46 -3.48
C GLY A 136 14.11 2.16 -4.74
N CYS A 137 12.94 1.52 -4.61
CA CYS A 137 12.04 1.31 -5.74
C CYS A 137 11.47 2.62 -6.32
N ALA A 138 11.53 3.74 -5.58
CA ALA A 138 11.08 5.03 -6.09
C ALA A 138 11.93 5.53 -7.28
N GLU A 139 13.16 5.04 -7.43
CA GLU A 139 14.01 5.39 -8.58
C GLU A 139 13.50 4.78 -9.88
N ILE A 140 12.89 3.61 -9.82
CA ILE A 140 12.48 2.84 -11.01
C ILE A 140 10.98 2.85 -11.27
N LEU A 141 10.14 2.95 -10.24
CA LEU A 141 8.69 2.95 -10.40
C LEU A 141 8.19 4.33 -10.85
N THR A 142 8.03 4.50 -12.16
CA THR A 142 7.55 5.76 -12.76
C THR A 142 6.05 5.97 -12.57
N ASN A 143 5.28 4.88 -12.48
CA ASN A 143 3.82 4.89 -12.42
C ASN A 143 3.25 4.75 -10.99
N ALA A 144 4.10 4.86 -9.96
CA ALA A 144 3.66 4.98 -8.57
C ALA A 144 3.59 6.45 -8.15
N ILE A 145 2.61 6.77 -7.30
CA ILE A 145 2.57 8.09 -6.66
C ILE A 145 3.64 8.12 -5.56
N LYS A 146 4.46 9.16 -5.55
CA LYS A 146 5.59 9.30 -4.62
C LYS A 146 5.35 10.46 -3.66
N THR A 147 5.39 10.17 -2.36
CA THR A 147 5.23 11.16 -1.30
C THR A 147 6.42 11.09 -0.35
N ASP A 148 6.67 12.14 0.40
CA ASP A 148 7.57 12.03 1.55
C ASP A 148 6.86 11.26 2.67
N TYR A 149 7.59 10.38 3.40
CA TYR A 149 6.96 9.51 4.42
C TYR A 149 6.32 10.29 5.58
N TRP A 150 6.77 11.52 5.84
CA TRP A 150 6.22 12.42 6.87
C TRP A 150 5.05 13.27 6.38
N ASP A 151 4.81 13.32 5.06
CA ASP A 151 3.72 14.14 4.49
C ASP A 151 2.40 13.36 4.49
N ILE A 152 1.78 13.33 5.66
CA ILE A 152 0.51 12.64 5.89
C ILE A 152 -0.60 13.18 5.00
N ASP A 153 -0.62 14.50 4.77
CA ASP A 153 -1.67 15.13 3.96
C ASP A 153 -1.54 14.75 2.49
N ALA A 154 -0.32 14.76 1.93
CA ALA A 154 -0.08 14.29 0.57
C ALA A 154 -0.46 12.80 0.39
N MET A 155 -0.14 11.94 1.36
CA MET A 155 -0.54 10.54 1.34
C MET A 155 -2.06 10.39 1.36
N ALA A 156 -2.74 11.09 2.26
CA ALA A 156 -4.20 11.03 2.40
C ALA A 156 -4.90 11.56 1.14
N ASP A 157 -4.38 12.62 0.54
CA ASP A 157 -4.91 13.21 -0.69
C ASP A 157 -4.71 12.26 -1.88
N ALA A 158 -3.57 11.59 -1.99
CA ALA A 158 -3.30 10.59 -3.01
C ALA A 158 -4.26 9.40 -2.87
N ILE A 159 -4.44 8.86 -1.66
CA ILE A 159 -5.41 7.79 -1.40
C ILE A 159 -6.82 8.25 -1.82
N TYR A 160 -7.25 9.42 -1.33
CA TYR A 160 -8.57 9.96 -1.62
C TYR A 160 -8.81 10.14 -3.12
N ALA A 161 -7.83 10.66 -3.85
CA ALA A 161 -7.92 10.86 -5.28
C ALA A 161 -8.12 9.53 -6.04
N ILE A 162 -7.34 8.49 -5.70
CA ILE A 162 -7.46 7.17 -6.34
C ILE A 162 -8.82 6.54 -6.06
N VAL A 163 -9.30 6.58 -4.81
CA VAL A 163 -10.57 5.93 -4.44
C VAL A 163 -11.79 6.71 -4.92
N LYS A 164 -11.67 8.03 -5.09
CA LYS A 164 -12.77 8.92 -5.50
C LYS A 164 -12.93 9.01 -7.01
N TYR A 165 -11.83 9.01 -7.75
CA TYR A 165 -11.83 9.27 -9.19
C TYR A 165 -11.51 8.00 -9.99
N PRO A 166 -12.54 7.32 -10.58
CA PRO A 166 -12.34 6.07 -11.33
C PRO A 166 -11.34 6.19 -12.49
N ALA A 167 -11.27 7.35 -13.14
CA ALA A 167 -10.32 7.59 -14.22
C ALA A 167 -8.86 7.52 -13.73
N MET A 168 -8.57 8.10 -12.56
CA MET A 168 -7.24 8.04 -11.96
C MET A 168 -6.87 6.62 -11.54
N TYR A 169 -7.80 5.91 -10.91
CA TYR A 169 -7.61 4.49 -10.58
C TYR A 169 -7.28 3.65 -11.82
N LYS A 170 -8.08 3.81 -12.89
CA LYS A 170 -7.90 3.07 -14.13
C LYS A 170 -6.54 3.38 -14.77
N MET A 171 -6.17 4.65 -14.88
CA MET A 171 -4.89 5.09 -15.43
C MET A 171 -3.70 4.45 -14.68
N LEU A 172 -3.67 4.57 -13.35
CA LEU A 172 -2.57 4.03 -12.54
C LEU A 172 -2.51 2.49 -12.59
N ARG A 173 -3.66 1.84 -12.65
CA ARG A 173 -3.75 0.39 -12.79
C ARG A 173 -3.18 -0.09 -14.12
N GLU A 174 -3.57 0.54 -15.24
CA GLU A 174 -3.15 0.12 -16.58
C GLU A 174 -1.66 0.43 -16.85
N GLN A 175 -1.14 1.46 -16.24
CA GLN A 175 0.27 1.85 -16.39
C GLN A 175 1.21 1.10 -15.44
N GLY A 176 0.68 0.48 -14.40
CA GLY A 176 1.46 -0.23 -13.37
C GLY A 176 1.73 -1.69 -13.69
N ILE A 177 1.13 -2.23 -14.73
CA ILE A 177 1.25 -3.64 -15.17
C ILE A 177 2.34 -3.79 -16.21
#